data_06b301d9117f515dacd537ddc62b3072
#
_entry.id   06b301d9117f515dacd537ddc62b3072
#
_cell.length_a   1.000
_cell.length_b   1.000
_cell.length_c   1.000
_cell.angle_alpha   90.00
_cell.angle_beta   90.00
_cell.angle_gamma   90.00
#
_symmetry.space_group_name_H-M   'P 1'
#
loop_
_entity.id
_entity.type
_entity.pdbx_description
1 polymer ?
#
loop_
_entity_poly.entity_id
_entity_poly.type
_entity_poly.pdbx_seq_one_letter_code
_entity_poly.pdbx_strand_id
1 'polypeptide(L)'
;MQLTQKNIKNNSLLLDINNLNVFFNTPEGTSHVVKDANFNIKKGTCLGVVGESGSGKTQTFFSIIGLLAKNGYAEGKAFFKDTNLITCDDETRRGFLGKSIGFIFQDPMTSLTPHLKIGDQLAEIAIYHKKINKNKAMKRAIEVMDIVKLPSNRDIINSYPHELSGGMKQRIMIAISLMCEPDLIIADEPTTALDVTTQSEILNIFNDLKKNLNIGLVLISHNIG
;
A
#
# COMPACT_ATOMS: atom_id res chain seq x y z
N MET A 1 -27.37 -36.78 -17.27
CA MET A 1 -25.93 -36.63 -17.09
C MET A 1 -25.68 -35.13 -16.70
N GLN A 2 -25.70 -34.86 -15.41
CA GLN A 2 -25.54 -33.49 -14.90
C GLN A 2 -24.06 -33.18 -14.80
N LEU A 3 -23.58 -32.24 -15.59
CA LEU A 3 -22.22 -31.71 -15.50
C LEU A 3 -22.15 -30.72 -14.32
N THR A 4 -21.56 -31.17 -13.23
CA THR A 4 -21.21 -30.31 -12.08
C THR A 4 -20.10 -29.36 -12.54
N GLN A 5 -20.42 -28.07 -12.70
CA GLN A 5 -19.41 -27.04 -12.86
C GLN A 5 -18.58 -26.96 -11.58
N LYS A 6 -17.37 -27.52 -11.60
CA LYS A 6 -16.36 -27.28 -10.60
C LYS A 6 -15.96 -25.81 -10.68
N ASN A 7 -16.31 -25.02 -9.66
CA ASN A 7 -15.75 -23.70 -9.44
C ASN A 7 -14.22 -23.80 -9.40
N ILE A 8 -13.57 -23.48 -10.51
CA ILE A 8 -12.13 -23.21 -10.54
C ILE A 8 -11.95 -21.88 -9.83
N LYS A 9 -11.68 -21.92 -8.52
CA LYS A 9 -11.21 -20.75 -7.77
C LYS A 9 -9.98 -20.22 -8.51
N ASN A 10 -10.11 -19.05 -9.11
CA ASN A 10 -9.05 -18.37 -9.83
C ASN A 10 -8.04 -17.87 -8.76
N ASN A 11 -7.09 -18.72 -8.37
CA ASN A 11 -6.17 -18.56 -7.24
C ASN A 11 -5.16 -17.40 -7.41
N SER A 12 -5.30 -16.61 -8.49
CA SER A 12 -4.43 -15.48 -8.81
C SER A 12 -5.02 -14.10 -8.46
N LEU A 13 -6.34 -14.01 -8.21
CA LEU A 13 -7.03 -12.74 -7.94
C LEU A 13 -6.78 -12.31 -6.49
N LEU A 14 -6.20 -11.12 -6.31
CA LEU A 14 -5.91 -10.55 -4.98
C LEU A 14 -6.99 -9.61 -4.50
N LEU A 15 -7.36 -8.66 -5.36
CA LEU A 15 -8.37 -7.66 -5.06
C LEU A 15 -9.36 -7.61 -6.22
N ASP A 16 -10.64 -7.66 -5.90
CA ASP A 16 -11.75 -7.59 -6.86
C ASP A 16 -12.75 -6.54 -6.41
N ILE A 17 -12.86 -5.49 -7.21
CA ILE A 17 -13.71 -4.33 -6.94
C ILE A 17 -14.90 -4.35 -7.88
N ASN A 18 -16.11 -4.31 -7.29
CA ASN A 18 -17.36 -4.36 -8.04
C ASN A 18 -18.32 -3.29 -7.55
N ASN A 19 -18.71 -2.39 -8.46
CA ASN A 19 -19.64 -1.31 -8.25
C ASN A 19 -19.32 -0.49 -6.99
N LEU A 20 -18.05 -0.17 -6.79
CA LEU A 20 -17.59 0.60 -5.63
C LEU A 20 -17.98 2.06 -5.83
N ASN A 21 -18.73 2.59 -4.87
CA ASN A 21 -19.15 3.97 -4.79
C ASN A 21 -18.64 4.57 -3.47
N VAL A 22 -18.14 5.81 -3.50
CA VAL A 22 -17.69 6.53 -2.30
C VAL A 22 -18.41 7.86 -2.22
N PHE A 23 -18.95 8.13 -1.05
CA PHE A 23 -19.73 9.32 -0.74
C PHE A 23 -19.16 10.07 0.46
N PHE A 24 -19.35 11.38 0.49
CA PHE A 24 -19.05 12.24 1.63
C PHE A 24 -20.26 13.13 1.96
N ASN A 25 -20.68 13.09 3.22
CA ASN A 25 -21.70 14.01 3.73
C ASN A 25 -21.07 15.36 4.04
N THR A 26 -21.54 16.41 3.35
CA THR A 26 -21.11 17.80 3.54
C THR A 26 -22.29 18.65 4.00
N PRO A 27 -22.08 19.85 4.54
CA PRO A 27 -23.17 20.76 4.89
C PRO A 27 -24.10 21.11 3.71
N GLU A 28 -23.57 21.00 2.48
CA GLU A 28 -24.28 21.30 1.24
C GLU A 28 -25.00 20.10 0.64
N GLY A 29 -24.86 18.91 1.23
CA GLY A 29 -25.44 17.65 0.76
C GLY A 29 -24.41 16.53 0.63
N THR A 30 -24.84 15.42 0.04
CA THR A 30 -23.97 14.26 -0.19
C THR A 30 -23.22 14.38 -1.51
N SER A 31 -21.89 14.39 -1.45
CA SER A 31 -21.00 14.38 -2.61
C SER A 31 -20.67 12.94 -3.01
N HIS A 32 -20.90 12.55 -4.27
CA HIS A 32 -20.58 11.25 -4.85
C HIS A 32 -19.23 11.33 -5.57
N VAL A 33 -18.15 10.95 -4.86
CA VAL A 33 -16.75 11.16 -5.27
C VAL A 33 -16.24 10.03 -6.17
N VAL A 34 -16.58 8.77 -5.87
CA VAL A 34 -16.24 7.62 -6.71
C VAL A 34 -17.53 6.97 -7.18
N LYS A 35 -17.64 6.75 -8.49
CA LYS A 35 -18.88 6.27 -9.15
C LYS A 35 -18.61 4.95 -9.87
N ASP A 36 -19.27 3.88 -9.42
CA ASP A 36 -19.29 2.56 -10.05
C ASP A 36 -17.90 2.04 -10.46
N ALA A 37 -16.90 2.18 -9.57
CA ALA A 37 -15.56 1.69 -9.88
C ALA A 37 -15.56 0.15 -9.94
N ASN A 38 -15.01 -0.38 -11.05
CA ASN A 38 -14.91 -1.81 -11.32
C ASN A 38 -13.53 -2.13 -11.86
N PHE A 39 -12.74 -2.91 -11.13
CA PHE A 39 -11.42 -3.38 -11.55
C PHE A 39 -10.94 -4.54 -10.68
N ASN A 40 -9.91 -5.22 -11.14
CA ASN A 40 -9.31 -6.29 -10.36
C ASN A 40 -7.78 -6.25 -10.42
N ILE A 41 -7.14 -6.88 -9.43
CA ILE A 41 -5.69 -6.96 -9.29
C ILE A 41 -5.30 -8.41 -9.02
N LYS A 42 -4.35 -8.91 -9.80
CA LYS A 42 -3.80 -10.25 -9.65
C LYS A 42 -2.41 -10.21 -9.00
N LYS A 43 -1.96 -11.33 -8.44
CA LYS A 43 -0.57 -11.48 -7.98
C LYS A 43 0.41 -11.18 -9.13
N GLY A 44 1.49 -10.49 -8.82
CA GLY A 44 2.53 -10.15 -9.79
C GLY A 44 2.12 -9.19 -10.90
N THR A 45 0.94 -8.55 -10.79
CA THR A 45 0.51 -7.51 -11.75
C THR A 45 0.61 -6.12 -11.15
N CYS A 46 0.64 -5.10 -12.00
CA CYS A 46 0.60 -3.70 -11.62
C CYS A 46 -0.60 -3.02 -12.26
N LEU A 47 -1.43 -2.38 -11.45
CA LEU A 47 -2.51 -1.51 -11.88
C LEU A 47 -2.03 -0.05 -11.73
N GLY A 48 -1.96 0.68 -12.84
CA GLY A 48 -1.79 2.13 -12.84
C GLY A 48 -3.16 2.81 -12.73
N VAL A 49 -3.32 3.73 -11.77
CA VAL A 49 -4.54 4.53 -11.58
C VAL A 49 -4.15 5.99 -11.81
N VAL A 50 -4.59 6.53 -12.93
CA VAL A 50 -4.19 7.86 -13.39
C VAL A 50 -5.42 8.77 -13.51
N GLY A 51 -5.24 10.05 -13.24
CA GLY A 51 -6.29 11.06 -13.37
C GLY A 51 -5.92 12.36 -12.65
N GLU A 52 -6.70 13.40 -12.85
CA GLU A 52 -6.49 14.71 -12.24
C GLU A 52 -6.57 14.66 -10.70
N SER A 53 -5.96 15.67 -10.05
CA SER A 53 -6.12 15.85 -8.60
C SER A 53 -7.62 16.00 -8.25
N GLY A 54 -8.05 15.39 -7.16
CA GLY A 54 -9.46 15.42 -6.74
C GLY A 54 -10.40 14.46 -7.49
N SER A 55 -9.93 13.66 -8.45
CA SER A 55 -10.78 12.70 -9.18
C SER A 55 -11.18 11.44 -8.39
N GLY A 56 -10.88 11.37 -7.10
CA GLY A 56 -11.30 10.26 -6.23
C GLY A 56 -10.34 9.06 -6.17
N LYS A 57 -9.17 9.10 -6.84
CA LYS A 57 -8.22 7.98 -6.87
C LYS A 57 -7.84 7.48 -5.48
N THR A 58 -7.30 8.36 -4.65
CA THR A 58 -6.93 8.07 -3.26
C THR A 58 -8.14 7.61 -2.44
N GLN A 59 -9.30 8.25 -2.60
CA GLN A 59 -10.52 7.92 -1.87
C GLN A 59 -11.03 6.51 -2.20
N THR A 60 -10.85 6.05 -3.45
CA THR A 60 -11.13 4.67 -3.85
C THR A 60 -10.39 3.67 -2.96
N PHE A 61 -9.08 3.87 -2.75
CA PHE A 61 -8.29 2.94 -1.94
C PHE A 61 -8.44 3.19 -0.44
N PHE A 62 -8.65 4.42 0.00
CA PHE A 62 -8.97 4.72 1.41
C PHE A 62 -10.27 4.06 1.86
N SER A 63 -11.26 3.96 0.98
CA SER A 63 -12.50 3.23 1.30
C SER A 63 -12.27 1.75 1.56
N ILE A 64 -11.37 1.14 0.78
CA ILE A 64 -11.02 -0.29 0.89
C ILE A 64 -10.26 -0.58 2.18
N ILE A 65 -9.32 0.30 2.55
CA ILE A 65 -8.50 0.12 3.74
C ILE A 65 -9.10 0.76 5.01
N GLY A 66 -10.28 1.36 4.93
CA GLY A 66 -10.98 1.95 6.08
C GLY A 66 -10.39 3.25 6.58
N LEU A 67 -9.79 4.06 5.70
CA LEU A 67 -9.19 5.36 6.02
C LEU A 67 -9.99 6.55 5.48
N LEU A 68 -11.26 6.36 5.13
CA LEU A 68 -12.14 7.49 4.81
C LEU A 68 -12.29 8.42 6.02
N ALA A 69 -12.46 9.71 5.75
CA ALA A 69 -12.83 10.68 6.79
C ALA A 69 -14.17 10.28 7.44
N LYS A 70 -14.42 10.76 8.66
CA LYS A 70 -15.62 10.37 9.45
C LYS A 70 -16.97 10.63 8.76
N ASN A 71 -17.01 11.59 7.85
CA ASN A 71 -18.19 11.92 7.06
C ASN A 71 -18.27 11.15 5.73
N GLY A 72 -17.29 10.26 5.44
CA GLY A 72 -17.25 9.45 4.25
C GLY A 72 -17.76 8.04 4.50
N TYR A 73 -18.42 7.46 3.50
CA TYR A 73 -18.81 6.05 3.49
C TYR A 73 -18.71 5.47 2.08
N ALA A 74 -18.68 4.15 2.00
CA ALA A 74 -18.57 3.44 0.74
C ALA A 74 -19.65 2.36 0.62
N GLU A 75 -20.10 2.14 -0.62
CA GLU A 75 -21.03 1.10 -1.02
C GLU A 75 -20.42 0.25 -2.14
N GLY A 76 -20.90 -0.98 -2.31
CA GLY A 76 -20.38 -1.92 -3.30
C GLY A 76 -19.56 -3.03 -2.67
N LYS A 77 -18.62 -3.58 -3.44
CA LYS A 77 -17.83 -4.74 -3.00
C LYS A 77 -16.36 -4.54 -3.32
N ALA A 78 -15.51 -4.87 -2.35
CA ALA A 78 -14.06 -4.89 -2.49
C ALA A 78 -13.53 -6.18 -1.84
N PHE A 79 -13.47 -7.26 -2.60
CA PHE A 79 -12.97 -8.52 -2.10
C PHE A 79 -11.45 -8.57 -2.15
N PHE A 80 -10.82 -8.65 -0.99
CA PHE A 80 -9.41 -9.02 -0.87
C PHE A 80 -9.37 -10.52 -0.51
N LYS A 81 -8.92 -11.32 -1.47
CA LYS A 81 -9.08 -12.79 -1.38
C LYS A 81 -10.57 -13.13 -1.20
N ASP A 82 -10.96 -13.70 -0.08
CA ASP A 82 -12.35 -14.12 0.20
C ASP A 82 -13.11 -13.14 1.11
N THR A 83 -12.51 -11.99 1.50
CA THR A 83 -13.10 -11.04 2.46
C THR A 83 -13.52 -9.75 1.77
N ASN A 84 -14.79 -9.34 1.93
CA ASN A 84 -15.26 -8.03 1.46
C ASN A 84 -14.84 -6.94 2.45
N LEU A 85 -13.84 -6.13 2.08
CA LEU A 85 -13.26 -5.08 2.94
C LEU A 85 -14.20 -3.88 3.15
N ILE A 86 -15.26 -3.71 2.35
CA ILE A 86 -16.25 -2.64 2.56
C ILE A 86 -17.19 -2.97 3.72
N THR A 87 -17.57 -4.25 3.87
CA THR A 87 -18.60 -4.67 4.83
C THR A 87 -18.06 -5.45 6.02
N CYS A 88 -16.77 -5.82 6.03
CA CYS A 88 -16.16 -6.47 7.19
C CYS A 88 -16.02 -5.50 8.36
N ASP A 89 -15.93 -6.03 9.57
CA ASP A 89 -15.62 -5.26 10.76
C ASP A 89 -14.19 -4.69 10.72
N ASP A 90 -13.97 -3.66 11.55
CA ASP A 90 -12.68 -2.94 11.57
C ASP A 90 -11.52 -3.82 12.08
N GLU A 91 -11.77 -4.79 12.95
CA GLU A 91 -10.74 -5.70 13.44
C GLU A 91 -10.23 -6.60 12.32
N THR A 92 -11.15 -7.21 11.57
CA THR A 92 -10.85 -8.01 10.38
C THR A 92 -10.08 -7.20 9.35
N ARG A 93 -10.51 -5.96 9.06
CA ARG A 93 -9.83 -5.07 8.10
C ARG A 93 -8.41 -4.74 8.55
N ARG A 94 -8.23 -4.34 9.81
CA ARG A 94 -6.91 -4.07 10.41
C ARG A 94 -6.00 -5.30 10.38
N GLY A 95 -6.56 -6.50 10.44
CA GLY A 95 -5.81 -7.75 10.31
C GLY A 95 -5.09 -7.92 8.96
N PHE A 96 -5.56 -7.26 7.90
CA PHE A 96 -4.91 -7.25 6.60
C PHE A 96 -3.90 -6.11 6.43
N LEU A 97 -4.17 -4.94 7.04
CA LEU A 97 -3.32 -3.75 6.89
C LEU A 97 -1.97 -3.94 7.58
N GLY A 98 -0.90 -3.52 6.93
CA GLY A 98 0.47 -3.69 7.40
C GLY A 98 0.97 -5.15 7.36
N LYS A 99 0.10 -6.14 7.15
CA LYS A 99 0.45 -7.55 7.05
C LYS A 99 0.35 -8.07 5.61
N SER A 100 -0.85 -8.05 5.04
CA SER A 100 -1.12 -8.56 3.68
C SER A 100 -1.31 -7.45 2.65
N ILE A 101 -1.68 -6.26 3.11
CA ILE A 101 -1.83 -5.04 2.31
C ILE A 101 -0.90 -3.99 2.89
N GLY A 102 0.12 -3.59 2.12
CA GLY A 102 0.96 -2.43 2.40
C GLY A 102 0.38 -1.18 1.75
N PHE A 103 0.45 -0.05 2.45
CA PHE A 103 0.07 1.25 1.90
C PHE A 103 1.23 2.23 2.01
N ILE A 104 1.56 2.91 0.91
CA ILE A 104 2.59 3.94 0.84
C ILE A 104 1.88 5.26 0.56
N PHE A 105 1.92 6.17 1.53
CA PHE A 105 1.28 7.48 1.45
C PHE A 105 2.10 8.45 0.59
N GLN A 106 1.43 9.47 0.07
CA GLN A 106 2.00 10.47 -0.83
C GLN A 106 3.18 11.24 -0.23
N ASP A 107 3.14 11.55 1.06
CA ASP A 107 4.17 12.36 1.73
C ASP A 107 4.99 11.52 2.72
N PRO A 108 6.26 11.19 2.38
CA PRO A 108 7.15 10.47 3.28
C PRO A 108 7.56 11.29 4.51
N MET A 109 7.45 12.64 4.46
CA MET A 109 7.85 13.50 5.57
C MET A 109 6.89 13.41 6.74
N THR A 110 5.60 13.25 6.47
CA THR A 110 4.55 13.12 7.49
C THR A 110 4.33 11.67 7.94
N SER A 111 4.81 10.70 7.16
CA SER A 111 4.60 9.28 7.42
C SER A 111 5.66 8.67 8.34
N LEU A 112 6.88 9.23 8.38
CA LEU A 112 7.95 8.77 9.26
C LEU A 112 7.91 9.53 10.59
N THR A 113 8.06 8.82 11.71
CA THR A 113 8.09 9.40 13.05
C THR A 113 9.43 10.11 13.28
N PRO A 114 9.47 11.45 13.41
CA PRO A 114 10.72 12.23 13.36
C PRO A 114 11.71 11.92 14.47
N HIS A 115 11.24 11.52 15.65
CA HIS A 115 12.03 11.27 16.85
C HIS A 115 12.41 9.79 17.06
N LEU A 116 12.03 8.91 16.15
CA LEU A 116 12.41 7.50 16.17
C LEU A 116 13.45 7.20 15.09
N LYS A 117 14.40 6.34 15.43
CA LYS A 117 15.39 5.83 14.48
C LYS A 117 14.73 4.97 13.40
N ILE A 118 15.31 4.98 12.21
CA ILE A 118 14.79 4.23 11.05
C ILE A 118 14.68 2.74 11.35
N GLY A 119 15.72 2.16 11.96
CA GLY A 119 15.71 0.73 12.33
C GLY A 119 14.60 0.36 13.31
N ASP A 120 14.31 1.24 14.28
CA ASP A 120 13.23 0.99 15.24
C ASP A 120 11.86 1.08 14.56
N GLN A 121 11.63 2.03 13.66
CA GLN A 121 10.37 2.14 12.89
C GLN A 121 10.14 0.93 11.99
N LEU A 122 11.15 0.45 11.30
CA LEU A 122 11.08 -0.79 10.50
C LEU A 122 10.78 -1.99 11.41
N ALA A 123 11.54 -2.16 12.50
CA ALA A 123 11.40 -3.31 13.38
C ALA A 123 10.02 -3.37 14.06
N GLU A 124 9.44 -2.23 14.44
CA GLU A 124 8.15 -2.12 15.11
C GLU A 124 7.04 -2.82 14.31
N ILE A 125 7.01 -2.64 13.00
CA ILE A 125 6.01 -3.25 12.10
C ILE A 125 6.05 -4.79 12.20
N ALA A 126 7.24 -5.38 12.13
CA ALA A 126 7.38 -6.83 12.21
C ALA A 126 7.12 -7.36 13.64
N ILE A 127 7.52 -6.63 14.68
CA ILE A 127 7.22 -6.97 16.07
C ILE A 127 5.71 -6.99 16.29
N TYR A 128 5.01 -5.95 15.84
CA TYR A 128 3.58 -5.82 16.02
C TYR A 128 2.78 -6.88 15.25
N HIS A 129 3.03 -7.02 13.95
CA HIS A 129 2.22 -7.88 13.08
C HIS A 129 2.66 -9.35 13.04
N LYS A 130 3.97 -9.62 13.08
CA LYS A 130 4.52 -11.00 13.04
C LYS A 130 4.79 -11.57 14.44
N LYS A 131 4.66 -10.76 15.51
CA LYS A 131 4.91 -11.16 16.91
C LYS A 131 6.33 -11.75 17.10
N ILE A 132 7.31 -11.28 16.36
CA ILE A 132 8.70 -11.69 16.47
C ILE A 132 9.48 -10.77 17.42
N ASN A 133 10.61 -11.25 17.95
CA ASN A 133 11.47 -10.45 18.84
C ASN A 133 12.26 -9.39 18.06
N LYS A 134 12.79 -8.38 18.78
CA LYS A 134 13.52 -7.24 18.20
C LYS A 134 14.72 -7.68 17.34
N ASN A 135 15.45 -8.71 17.75
CA ASN A 135 16.62 -9.18 16.98
C ASN A 135 16.23 -9.74 15.61
N LYS A 136 15.15 -10.53 15.54
CA LYS A 136 14.60 -11.04 14.26
C LYS A 136 14.03 -9.92 13.41
N ALA A 137 13.32 -8.97 14.03
CA ALA A 137 12.77 -7.81 13.33
C ALA A 137 13.88 -6.92 12.74
N MET A 138 14.97 -6.70 13.46
CA MET A 138 16.12 -5.94 12.98
C MET A 138 16.85 -6.64 11.82
N LYS A 139 17.00 -7.96 11.86
CA LYS A 139 17.53 -8.73 10.71
C LYS A 139 16.64 -8.54 9.48
N ARG A 140 15.31 -8.62 9.66
CA ARG A 140 14.35 -8.39 8.58
C ARG A 140 14.43 -6.95 8.05
N ALA A 141 14.64 -5.95 8.91
CA ALA A 141 14.85 -4.57 8.49
C ALA A 141 16.04 -4.42 7.54
N ILE A 142 17.17 -5.08 7.85
CA ILE A 142 18.35 -5.11 6.97
C ILE A 142 18.00 -5.72 5.61
N GLU A 143 17.33 -6.88 5.58
CA GLU A 143 16.93 -7.54 4.34
C GLU A 143 16.04 -6.66 3.47
N VAL A 144 15.03 -5.98 4.04
CA VAL A 144 14.15 -5.11 3.25
C VAL A 144 14.86 -3.84 2.79
N MET A 145 15.83 -3.31 3.55
CA MET A 145 16.66 -2.19 3.11
C MET A 145 17.48 -2.56 1.87
N ASP A 146 18.03 -3.76 1.81
CA ASP A 146 18.75 -4.26 0.64
C ASP A 146 17.82 -4.40 -0.57
N ILE A 147 16.59 -4.92 -0.37
CA ILE A 147 15.57 -5.02 -1.44
C ILE A 147 15.27 -3.65 -2.06
N VAL A 148 15.18 -2.60 -1.25
CA VAL A 148 14.91 -1.23 -1.74
C VAL A 148 16.19 -0.47 -2.12
N LYS A 149 17.33 -1.17 -2.21
CA LYS A 149 18.63 -0.62 -2.63
C LYS A 149 19.10 0.55 -1.74
N LEU A 150 18.80 0.48 -0.45
CA LEU A 150 19.39 1.33 0.57
C LEU A 150 20.62 0.63 1.17
N PRO A 151 21.70 1.37 1.42
CA PRO A 151 22.80 0.82 2.21
C PRO A 151 22.27 0.37 3.57
N SER A 152 22.36 -0.94 3.87
CA SER A 152 21.93 -1.53 5.13
C SER A 152 22.98 -1.37 6.23
N ASN A 153 23.78 -0.31 6.15
CA ASN A 153 24.82 -0.03 7.11
C ASN A 153 24.26 0.51 8.45
N ARG A 154 25.09 0.45 9.48
CA ARG A 154 24.74 0.91 10.83
C ARG A 154 24.35 2.39 10.86
N ASP A 155 24.82 3.18 9.91
CA ASP A 155 24.57 4.61 9.88
C ASP A 155 23.10 4.88 9.58
N ILE A 156 22.53 4.31 8.49
CA ILE A 156 21.13 4.54 8.12
C ILE A 156 20.16 3.91 9.13
N ILE A 157 20.42 2.70 9.62
CA ILE A 157 19.56 2.07 10.64
C ILE A 157 19.47 2.91 11.91
N ASN A 158 20.55 3.59 12.29
CA ASN A 158 20.61 4.43 13.47
C ASN A 158 20.26 5.90 13.22
N SER A 159 20.08 6.30 11.95
CA SER A 159 19.70 7.66 11.57
C SER A 159 18.24 7.97 11.90
N TYR A 160 17.95 9.26 12.02
CA TYR A 160 16.60 9.80 12.11
C TYR A 160 16.11 10.27 10.74
N PRO A 161 14.78 10.39 10.53
CA PRO A 161 14.24 10.82 9.25
C PRO A 161 14.80 12.14 8.72
N HIS A 162 15.09 13.12 9.58
CA HIS A 162 15.60 14.43 9.18
C HIS A 162 17.03 14.39 8.62
N GLU A 163 17.79 13.32 8.87
CA GLU A 163 19.16 13.13 8.36
C GLU A 163 19.20 12.55 6.94
N LEU A 164 18.03 12.20 6.35
CA LEU A 164 17.93 11.47 5.10
C LEU A 164 17.38 12.34 3.96
N SER A 165 17.84 12.07 2.73
CA SER A 165 17.29 12.68 1.51
C SER A 165 15.84 12.23 1.27
N GLY A 166 15.10 12.97 0.42
CA GLY A 166 13.72 12.62 0.03
C GLY A 166 13.62 11.23 -0.59
N GLY A 167 14.52 10.89 -1.50
CA GLY A 167 14.56 9.55 -2.13
C GLY A 167 14.88 8.43 -1.14
N MET A 168 15.74 8.67 -0.13
CA MET A 168 15.99 7.69 0.94
C MET A 168 14.76 7.50 1.81
N LYS A 169 14.07 8.56 2.19
CA LYS A 169 12.81 8.48 2.95
C LYS A 169 11.76 7.69 2.20
N GLN A 170 11.63 7.91 0.88
CA GLN A 170 10.70 7.17 0.05
C GLN A 170 11.04 5.67 0.01
N ARG A 171 12.31 5.32 -0.14
CA ARG A 171 12.77 3.91 -0.09
C ARG A 171 12.47 3.28 1.27
N ILE A 172 12.61 4.03 2.38
CA ILE A 172 12.25 3.56 3.72
C ILE A 172 10.74 3.31 3.83
N MET A 173 9.89 4.16 3.27
CA MET A 173 8.44 3.93 3.23
C MET A 173 8.09 2.64 2.48
N ILE A 174 8.77 2.38 1.35
CA ILE A 174 8.63 1.12 0.63
C ILE A 174 9.12 -0.04 1.51
N ALA A 175 10.27 0.08 2.17
CA ALA A 175 10.80 -0.94 3.07
C ALA A 175 9.84 -1.26 4.23
N ILE A 176 9.24 -0.23 4.86
CA ILE A 176 8.20 -0.39 5.90
C ILE A 176 7.05 -1.25 5.37
N SER A 177 6.56 -0.97 4.16
CA SER A 177 5.46 -1.74 3.57
C SER A 177 5.82 -3.20 3.31
N LEU A 178 7.13 -3.51 3.13
CA LEU A 178 7.65 -4.87 2.86
C LEU A 178 7.97 -5.68 4.11
N MET A 179 7.97 -5.09 5.30
CA MET A 179 8.38 -5.76 6.54
C MET A 179 7.61 -7.06 6.81
N CYS A 180 6.33 -7.08 6.45
CA CYS A 180 5.45 -8.22 6.67
C CYS A 180 5.23 -9.09 5.43
N GLU A 181 5.95 -8.87 4.32
CA GLU A 181 5.80 -9.63 3.07
C GLU A 181 4.37 -9.56 2.52
N PRO A 182 3.87 -8.36 2.17
CA PRO A 182 2.49 -8.19 1.75
C PRO A 182 2.23 -8.88 0.41
N ASP A 183 0.98 -9.29 0.18
CA ASP A 183 0.53 -9.77 -1.12
C ASP A 183 0.23 -8.60 -2.09
N LEU A 184 -0.19 -7.44 -1.54
CA LEU A 184 -0.58 -6.24 -2.27
C LEU A 184 0.10 -5.00 -1.68
N ILE A 185 0.64 -4.13 -2.54
CA ILE A 185 1.09 -2.79 -2.17
C ILE A 185 0.28 -1.77 -2.97
N ILE A 186 -0.26 -0.78 -2.27
CA ILE A 186 -0.93 0.39 -2.84
C ILE A 186 -0.02 1.58 -2.57
N ALA A 187 0.48 2.24 -3.62
CA ALA A 187 1.34 3.41 -3.51
C ALA A 187 0.63 4.63 -4.09
N ASP A 188 0.35 5.59 -3.22
CA ASP A 188 -0.31 6.84 -3.58
C ASP A 188 0.74 7.90 -3.90
N GLU A 189 0.87 8.23 -5.18
CA GLU A 189 1.82 9.20 -5.73
C GLU A 189 3.27 9.01 -5.24
N PRO A 190 3.85 7.80 -5.33
CA PRO A 190 5.11 7.46 -4.66
C PRO A 190 6.34 8.17 -5.22
N THR A 191 6.22 8.92 -6.29
CA THR A 191 7.31 9.65 -6.94
C THR A 191 7.11 11.17 -6.94
N THR A 192 6.01 11.65 -6.38
CA THR A 192 5.75 13.11 -6.26
C THR A 192 6.81 13.78 -5.41
N ALA A 193 7.25 14.97 -5.80
CA ALA A 193 8.31 15.76 -5.16
C ALA A 193 9.73 15.15 -5.20
N LEU A 194 9.98 14.15 -6.06
CA LEU A 194 11.32 13.60 -6.32
C LEU A 194 11.85 14.11 -7.68
N ASP A 195 13.18 14.21 -7.80
CA ASP A 195 13.83 14.47 -9.09
C ASP A 195 13.67 13.26 -10.04
N VAL A 196 13.83 13.52 -11.36
CA VAL A 196 13.58 12.53 -12.42
C VAL A 196 14.43 11.26 -12.25
N THR A 197 15.68 11.39 -11.81
CA THR A 197 16.58 10.24 -11.60
C THR A 197 16.06 9.37 -10.47
N THR A 198 15.75 9.98 -9.33
CA THR A 198 15.19 9.29 -8.16
C THR A 198 13.83 8.67 -8.46
N GLN A 199 12.96 9.34 -9.25
CA GLN A 199 11.69 8.76 -9.71
C GLN A 199 11.91 7.45 -10.46
N SER A 200 12.83 7.44 -11.44
CA SER A 200 13.17 6.24 -12.21
C SER A 200 13.67 5.10 -11.33
N GLU A 201 14.49 5.42 -10.32
CA GLU A 201 14.99 4.43 -9.36
C GLU A 201 13.86 3.82 -8.51
N ILE A 202 12.92 4.63 -8.02
CA ILE A 202 11.75 4.16 -7.28
C ILE A 202 10.85 3.27 -8.14
N LEU A 203 10.59 3.65 -9.40
CA LEU A 203 9.81 2.82 -10.32
C LEU A 203 10.50 1.49 -10.63
N ASN A 204 11.83 1.48 -10.73
CA ASN A 204 12.60 0.24 -10.88
C ASN A 204 12.46 -0.67 -9.66
N ILE A 205 12.44 -0.12 -8.44
CA ILE A 205 12.17 -0.91 -7.22
C ILE A 205 10.80 -1.58 -7.32
N PHE A 206 9.73 -0.85 -7.67
CA PHE A 206 8.39 -1.44 -7.83
C PHE A 206 8.37 -2.54 -8.91
N ASN A 207 9.10 -2.36 -10.03
CA ASN A 207 9.24 -3.39 -11.05
C ASN A 207 9.94 -4.66 -10.50
N ASP A 208 11.00 -4.49 -9.72
CA ASP A 208 11.71 -5.59 -9.09
C ASP A 208 10.81 -6.33 -8.08
N LEU A 209 10.05 -5.60 -7.27
CA LEU A 209 9.07 -6.17 -6.33
C LEU A 209 8.02 -7.02 -7.05
N LYS A 210 7.46 -6.51 -8.14
CA LYS A 210 6.49 -7.23 -8.95
C LYS A 210 7.07 -8.53 -9.52
N LYS A 211 8.28 -8.46 -10.09
CA LYS A 211 8.90 -9.60 -10.80
C LYS A 211 9.44 -10.66 -9.84
N ASN A 212 10.14 -10.22 -8.79
CA ASN A 212 10.91 -11.12 -7.92
C ASN A 212 10.10 -11.63 -6.72
N LEU A 213 9.16 -10.83 -6.21
CA LEU A 213 8.37 -11.18 -5.03
C LEU A 213 6.90 -11.50 -5.36
N ASN A 214 6.51 -11.43 -6.64
CA ASN A 214 5.15 -11.73 -7.11
C ASN A 214 4.06 -10.93 -6.36
N ILE A 215 4.38 -9.70 -5.95
CA ILE A 215 3.48 -8.79 -5.25
C ILE A 215 2.54 -8.12 -6.25
N GLY A 216 1.25 -8.01 -5.93
CA GLY A 216 0.32 -7.15 -6.65
C GLY A 216 0.60 -5.68 -6.32
N LEU A 217 0.62 -4.81 -7.32
CA LEU A 217 0.90 -3.39 -7.16
C LEU A 217 -0.26 -2.53 -7.64
N VAL A 218 -0.53 -1.46 -6.91
CA VAL A 218 -1.32 -0.32 -7.37
C VAL A 218 -0.43 0.90 -7.31
N LEU A 219 -0.27 1.59 -8.43
CA LEU A 219 0.43 2.87 -8.51
C LEU A 219 -0.57 3.96 -8.88
N ILE A 220 -0.84 4.85 -7.94
CA ILE A 220 -1.70 6.02 -8.16
C ILE A 220 -0.80 7.18 -8.57
N SER A 221 -1.15 7.87 -9.66
CA SER A 221 -0.41 9.03 -10.16
C SER A 221 -1.36 10.07 -10.75
N HIS A 222 -0.96 11.32 -10.72
CA HIS A 222 -1.61 12.40 -11.47
C HIS A 222 -0.89 12.67 -12.81
N ASN A 223 0.28 12.08 -13.03
CA ASN A 223 1.07 12.24 -14.25
C ASN A 223 1.07 10.95 -15.08
N ILE A 224 0.93 11.09 -16.41
CA ILE A 224 0.85 9.98 -17.39
C ILE A 224 2.21 9.80 -18.10
N GLY A 225 3.23 10.60 -17.73
CA GLY A 225 4.54 10.61 -18.36
C GLY A 225 5.50 9.51 -17.91
#